data_78c621a9397547b828b2a719833f97ca
#
_entry.id   78c621a9397547b828b2a719833f97ca
#
_cell.length_a   1.000
_cell.length_b   1.000
_cell.length_c   1.000
_cell.angle_alpha   90.00
_cell.angle_beta   90.00
_cell.angle_gamma   90.00
#
_symmetry.space_group_name_H-M   'P 1'
#
loop_
_entity.id
_entity.type
_entity.pdbx_description
1 polymer ?
#
loop_
_entity_poly.entity_id
_entity_poly.type
_entity_poly.pdbx_seq_one_letter_code
_entity_poly.pdbx_strand_id
1 'polypeptide(L)'
;MPSETSTALPPRPHHRIWPRRLPRAVVAPETSLWFNLEVSARRYPDKPAYLFFGRSLTYRELHAQAEAIAGWLRSRGVKKGDRVSLFMQNCPQYVAALYGILRADAVVVPVNPMNRAEEFGHYIADPGARVVVCSADLAGIVAQADAALPEAQRLADVLVTRYADALPEGPIAPQEAPNPATEQWLRADPPLPEGGPAWTRWTDALALQLAPGAHTAVPDDM
;
A
#
# COMPACT_ATOMS: atom_id res chain seq x y z
N MET A 1 -14.37 -0.67 -43.93
CA MET A 1 -12.98 -0.62 -43.43
C MET A 1 -12.63 0.84 -43.20
N PRO A 2 -12.71 1.38 -41.99
CA PRO A 2 -12.17 2.70 -41.74
C PRO A 2 -10.63 2.58 -41.60
N SER A 3 -9.93 3.35 -42.43
CA SER A 3 -8.46 3.47 -42.41
C SER A 3 -8.02 4.10 -41.10
N GLU A 4 -7.28 3.35 -40.29
CA GLU A 4 -6.52 3.89 -39.16
C GLU A 4 -5.48 4.88 -39.69
N THR A 5 -5.78 6.17 -39.55
CA THR A 5 -4.81 7.23 -39.75
C THR A 5 -3.85 7.17 -38.55
N SER A 6 -2.74 6.45 -38.73
CA SER A 6 -1.58 6.51 -37.83
C SER A 6 -1.09 7.94 -37.74
N THR A 7 -1.49 8.66 -36.72
CA THR A 7 -0.98 10.01 -36.41
C THR A 7 0.44 9.85 -35.88
N ALA A 8 1.40 9.77 -36.78
CA ALA A 8 2.82 9.76 -36.42
C ALA A 8 3.15 11.07 -35.68
N LEU A 9 3.52 10.95 -34.39
CA LEU A 9 3.95 12.09 -33.59
C LEU A 9 5.12 12.80 -34.27
N PRO A 10 5.13 14.14 -34.30
CA PRO A 10 6.22 14.89 -34.93
C PRO A 10 7.58 14.52 -34.36
N PRO A 11 8.64 14.49 -35.21
CA PRO A 11 9.96 14.10 -34.77
C PRO A 11 10.48 15.06 -33.69
N ARG A 12 10.76 14.52 -32.49
CA ARG A 12 11.30 15.29 -31.37
C ARG A 12 12.81 15.43 -31.50
N PRO A 13 13.44 16.57 -31.10
CA PRO A 13 14.88 16.80 -31.26
C PRO A 13 15.76 15.72 -30.67
N HIS A 14 15.39 15.15 -29.52
CA HIS A 14 16.14 14.09 -28.86
C HIS A 14 16.12 12.76 -29.62
N HIS A 15 15.21 12.56 -30.58
CA HIS A 15 15.19 11.36 -31.42
C HIS A 15 16.42 11.22 -32.33
N ARG A 16 17.22 12.29 -32.51
CA ARG A 16 18.47 12.25 -33.30
C ARG A 16 19.56 11.44 -32.61
N ILE A 17 19.56 11.45 -31.27
CA ILE A 17 20.54 10.75 -30.43
C ILE A 17 19.94 9.50 -29.78
N TRP A 18 18.69 9.17 -30.09
CA TRP A 18 17.98 8.04 -29.50
C TRP A 18 18.61 6.72 -29.98
N PRO A 19 18.91 5.76 -29.07
CA PRO A 19 19.46 4.47 -29.45
C PRO A 19 18.54 3.74 -30.43
N ARG A 20 19.06 3.29 -31.56
CA ARG A 20 18.28 2.65 -32.64
C ARG A 20 17.50 1.39 -32.20
N ARG A 21 17.94 0.72 -31.12
CA ARG A 21 17.33 -0.50 -30.59
C ARG A 21 16.26 -0.26 -29.54
N LEU A 22 16.05 0.97 -29.11
CA LEU A 22 15.02 1.30 -28.14
C LEU A 22 13.78 1.87 -28.83
N PRO A 23 12.56 1.50 -28.38
CA PRO A 23 11.35 2.07 -28.89
C PRO A 23 11.32 3.58 -28.57
N ARG A 24 10.82 4.40 -29.50
CA ARG A 24 10.70 5.85 -29.33
C ARG A 24 9.48 6.29 -28.54
N ALA A 25 8.57 5.37 -28.29
CA ALA A 25 7.36 5.56 -27.46
C ALA A 25 7.30 4.46 -26.42
N VAL A 26 6.80 4.80 -25.24
CA VAL A 26 6.43 3.83 -24.21
C VAL A 26 4.99 3.41 -24.51
N VAL A 27 4.78 2.11 -24.66
CA VAL A 27 3.46 1.52 -24.73
C VAL A 27 3.15 1.03 -23.32
N ALA A 28 2.14 1.63 -22.69
CA ALA A 28 1.69 1.18 -21.38
C ALA A 28 1.08 -0.24 -21.50
N PRO A 29 1.39 -1.14 -20.56
CA PRO A 29 0.72 -2.44 -20.54
C PRO A 29 -0.77 -2.27 -20.32
N GLU A 30 -1.59 -3.08 -21.00
CA GLU A 30 -3.04 -3.14 -20.80
C GLU A 30 -3.42 -4.02 -19.58
N THR A 31 -2.70 -3.84 -18.46
CA THR A 31 -2.87 -4.62 -17.24
C THR A 31 -2.89 -3.70 -16.03
N SER A 32 -3.67 -4.05 -14.99
CA SER A 32 -3.65 -3.33 -13.73
C SER A 32 -2.29 -3.48 -13.02
N LEU A 33 -1.98 -2.58 -12.08
CA LEU A 33 -0.76 -2.70 -11.26
C LEU A 33 -0.78 -3.97 -10.39
N TRP A 34 -1.95 -4.43 -9.96
CA TRP A 34 -2.10 -5.71 -9.25
C TRP A 34 -1.52 -6.89 -10.03
N PHE A 35 -1.71 -6.91 -11.35
CA PHE A 35 -1.20 -7.97 -12.22
C PHE A 35 0.29 -8.23 -12.06
N ASN A 36 1.09 -7.21 -11.77
CA ASN A 36 2.53 -7.35 -11.57
C ASN A 36 2.86 -8.27 -10.39
N LEU A 37 2.14 -8.12 -9.26
CA LEU A 37 2.31 -9.00 -8.10
C LEU A 37 1.74 -10.40 -8.39
N GLU A 38 0.56 -10.47 -8.97
CA GLU A 38 -0.11 -11.74 -9.29
C GLU A 38 0.77 -12.63 -10.19
N VAL A 39 1.32 -12.07 -11.28
CA VAL A 39 2.21 -12.81 -12.19
C VAL A 39 3.50 -13.20 -11.49
N SER A 40 4.09 -12.32 -10.70
CA SER A 40 5.33 -12.60 -9.96
C SER A 40 5.13 -13.73 -8.96
N ALA A 41 4.03 -13.71 -8.21
CA ALA A 41 3.70 -14.74 -7.23
C ALA A 41 3.42 -16.11 -7.89
N ARG A 42 2.79 -16.12 -9.06
CA ARG A 42 2.57 -17.37 -9.82
C ARG A 42 3.86 -17.94 -10.41
N ARG A 43 4.77 -17.08 -10.90
CA ARG A 43 6.02 -17.50 -11.57
C ARG A 43 7.11 -17.88 -10.58
N TYR A 44 7.20 -17.15 -9.46
CA TYR A 44 8.31 -17.24 -8.52
C TYR A 44 7.80 -17.24 -7.06
N PRO A 45 6.87 -18.15 -6.67
CA PRO A 45 6.20 -18.10 -5.37
C PRO A 45 7.16 -18.08 -4.19
N ASP A 46 8.22 -18.89 -4.26
CA ASP A 46 9.14 -19.10 -3.14
C ASP A 46 10.38 -18.20 -3.20
N LYS A 47 10.45 -17.32 -4.22
CA LYS A 47 11.53 -16.35 -4.32
C LYS A 47 11.28 -15.20 -3.33
N PRO A 48 12.32 -14.69 -2.65
CA PRO A 48 12.22 -13.49 -1.84
C PRO A 48 11.71 -12.30 -2.64
N ALA A 49 10.63 -11.68 -2.19
CA ALA A 49 10.14 -10.40 -2.67
C ALA A 49 10.79 -9.24 -1.90
N TYR A 50 11.02 -9.43 -0.60
CA TYR A 50 11.65 -8.46 0.30
C TYR A 50 12.60 -9.13 1.27
N LEU A 51 13.64 -8.36 1.62
CA LEU A 51 14.50 -8.62 2.78
C LEU A 51 14.34 -7.45 3.72
N PHE A 52 14.02 -7.72 4.98
CA PHE A 52 13.80 -6.70 6.00
C PHE A 52 14.44 -7.13 7.32
N PHE A 53 15.58 -6.52 7.66
CA PHE A 53 16.34 -6.83 8.86
C PHE A 53 16.53 -8.34 9.11
N GLY A 54 16.95 -9.08 8.07
CA GLY A 54 17.20 -10.51 8.13
C GLY A 54 15.98 -11.43 7.93
N ARG A 55 14.77 -10.90 7.93
CA ARG A 55 13.60 -11.66 7.51
C ARG A 55 13.39 -11.55 6.00
N SER A 56 13.15 -12.68 5.38
CA SER A 56 12.73 -12.79 3.98
C SER A 56 11.20 -12.94 3.92
N LEU A 57 10.56 -12.14 3.07
CA LEU A 57 9.15 -12.29 2.69
C LEU A 57 9.11 -12.75 1.24
N THR A 58 8.50 -13.90 0.97
CA THR A 58 8.36 -14.44 -0.39
C THR A 58 7.24 -13.77 -1.19
N TYR A 59 7.26 -13.92 -2.53
CA TYR A 59 6.15 -13.44 -3.37
C TYR A 59 4.82 -14.10 -3.02
N ARG A 60 4.82 -15.37 -2.61
CA ARG A 60 3.63 -16.09 -2.14
C ARG A 60 3.04 -15.43 -0.89
N GLU A 61 3.88 -15.14 0.10
CA GLU A 61 3.45 -14.50 1.35
C GLU A 61 2.96 -13.07 1.11
N LEU A 62 3.67 -12.29 0.30
CA LEU A 62 3.25 -10.93 -0.07
C LEU A 62 1.88 -10.94 -0.78
N HIS A 63 1.68 -11.84 -1.73
CA HIS A 63 0.42 -12.01 -2.43
C HIS A 63 -0.72 -12.38 -1.46
N ALA A 64 -0.49 -13.37 -0.59
CA ALA A 64 -1.49 -13.79 0.39
C ALA A 64 -1.88 -12.66 1.36
N GLN A 65 -0.90 -11.88 1.84
CA GLN A 65 -1.17 -10.72 2.67
C GLN A 65 -1.98 -9.67 1.91
N ALA A 66 -1.61 -9.35 0.68
CA ALA A 66 -2.35 -8.37 -0.13
C ALA A 66 -3.80 -8.82 -0.38
N GLU A 67 -4.05 -10.11 -0.65
CA GLU A 67 -5.41 -10.64 -0.80
C GLU A 67 -6.22 -10.56 0.49
N ALA A 68 -5.62 -10.89 1.64
CA ALA A 68 -6.27 -10.78 2.94
C ALA A 68 -6.64 -9.31 3.28
N ILE A 69 -5.75 -8.37 2.98
CA ILE A 69 -6.02 -6.94 3.16
C ILE A 69 -7.13 -6.46 2.22
N ALA A 70 -7.14 -6.89 0.97
CA ALA A 70 -8.24 -6.58 0.05
C ALA A 70 -9.58 -7.12 0.56
N GLY A 71 -9.61 -8.33 1.09
CA GLY A 71 -10.80 -8.92 1.72
C GLY A 71 -11.26 -8.12 2.94
N TRP A 72 -10.32 -7.71 3.80
CA TRP A 72 -10.63 -6.85 4.94
C TRP A 72 -11.21 -5.50 4.49
N LEU A 73 -10.59 -4.80 3.54
CA LEU A 73 -11.09 -3.53 2.99
C LEU A 73 -12.51 -3.66 2.45
N ARG A 74 -12.80 -4.70 1.69
CA ARG A 74 -14.15 -4.94 1.17
C ARG A 74 -15.15 -5.24 2.27
N SER A 75 -14.76 -5.93 3.33
CA SER A 75 -15.63 -6.16 4.50
C SER A 75 -15.97 -4.87 5.26
N ARG A 76 -15.13 -3.83 5.11
CA ARG A 76 -15.37 -2.47 5.63
C ARG A 76 -16.13 -1.59 4.64
N GLY A 77 -16.65 -2.16 3.56
CA GLY A 77 -17.47 -1.45 2.58
C GLY A 77 -16.69 -0.65 1.54
N VAL A 78 -15.35 -0.82 1.47
CA VAL A 78 -14.53 -0.19 0.42
C VAL A 78 -14.92 -0.72 -0.94
N LYS A 79 -15.22 0.18 -1.86
CA LYS A 79 -15.66 -0.09 -3.23
C LYS A 79 -14.60 0.36 -4.24
N LYS A 80 -14.78 -0.06 -5.50
CA LYS A 80 -13.96 0.41 -6.61
C LYS A 80 -13.93 1.95 -6.66
N GLY A 81 -12.74 2.50 -6.74
CA GLY A 81 -12.51 3.94 -6.81
C GLY A 81 -12.52 4.67 -5.45
N ASP A 82 -12.82 3.99 -4.35
CA ASP A 82 -12.68 4.60 -3.02
C ASP A 82 -11.21 4.81 -2.69
N ARG A 83 -10.89 5.90 -2.01
CA ARG A 83 -9.52 6.25 -1.62
C ARG A 83 -9.22 5.67 -0.24
N VAL A 84 -8.05 5.04 -0.15
CA VAL A 84 -7.50 4.51 1.10
C VAL A 84 -6.14 5.17 1.34
N SER A 85 -6.00 5.90 2.44
CA SER A 85 -4.73 6.55 2.79
C SER A 85 -3.75 5.52 3.34
N LEU A 86 -2.49 5.62 2.89
CA LEU A 86 -1.39 4.76 3.30
C LEU A 86 -0.32 5.61 3.98
N PHE A 87 -0.26 5.53 5.32
CA PHE A 87 0.51 6.42 6.18
C PHE A 87 1.48 5.66 7.07
N MET A 88 2.64 5.31 6.55
CA MET A 88 3.72 4.62 7.25
C MET A 88 5.05 4.74 6.50
N GLN A 89 6.16 4.41 7.17
CA GLN A 89 7.48 4.30 6.54
C GLN A 89 7.53 3.09 5.60
N ASN A 90 8.52 3.09 4.71
CA ASN A 90 8.79 1.96 3.82
C ASN A 90 9.11 0.70 4.62
N CYS A 91 8.26 -0.31 4.46
CA CYS A 91 8.39 -1.62 5.10
C CYS A 91 7.65 -2.67 4.25
N PRO A 92 7.80 -3.97 4.51
CA PRO A 92 7.07 -5.01 3.76
C PRO A 92 5.55 -4.84 3.82
N GLN A 93 5.00 -4.41 4.98
CA GLN A 93 3.57 -4.17 5.14
C GLN A 93 3.06 -2.99 4.29
N TYR A 94 3.91 -1.96 4.05
CA TYR A 94 3.57 -0.88 3.12
C TYR A 94 3.22 -1.44 1.74
N VAL A 95 4.05 -2.35 1.25
CA VAL A 95 3.85 -2.93 -0.09
C VAL A 95 2.68 -3.91 -0.12
N ALA A 96 2.51 -4.71 0.95
CA ALA A 96 1.34 -5.58 1.07
C ALA A 96 0.03 -4.77 1.12
N ALA A 97 0.02 -3.64 1.86
CA ALA A 97 -1.13 -2.72 1.91
C ALA A 97 -1.38 -2.06 0.55
N LEU A 98 -0.33 -1.55 -0.12
CA LEU A 98 -0.45 -0.95 -1.45
C LEU A 98 -1.13 -1.91 -2.42
N TYR A 99 -0.60 -3.13 -2.53
CA TYR A 99 -1.20 -4.13 -3.42
C TYR A 99 -2.57 -4.62 -2.94
N GLY A 100 -2.82 -4.65 -1.63
CA GLY A 100 -4.14 -4.97 -1.07
C GLY A 100 -5.20 -3.93 -1.44
N ILE A 101 -4.85 -2.64 -1.40
CA ILE A 101 -5.73 -1.54 -1.83
C ILE A 101 -6.02 -1.66 -3.33
N LEU A 102 -4.99 -1.86 -4.16
CA LEU A 102 -5.16 -2.06 -5.61
C LEU A 102 -5.98 -3.31 -5.93
N ARG A 103 -5.77 -4.40 -5.17
CA ARG A 103 -6.54 -5.65 -5.32
C ARG A 103 -8.02 -5.48 -4.96
N ALA A 104 -8.33 -4.55 -4.06
CA ALA A 104 -9.70 -4.16 -3.72
C ALA A 104 -10.33 -3.20 -4.75
N ASP A 105 -9.64 -2.90 -5.86
CA ASP A 105 -10.02 -1.90 -6.86
C ASP A 105 -10.13 -0.47 -6.29
N ALA A 106 -9.47 -0.21 -5.16
CA ALA A 106 -9.43 1.08 -4.51
C ALA A 106 -8.21 1.90 -4.94
N VAL A 107 -8.24 3.20 -4.66
CA VAL A 107 -7.18 4.15 -5.00
C VAL A 107 -6.25 4.32 -3.79
N VAL A 108 -4.96 4.12 -4.00
CA VAL A 108 -3.94 4.35 -2.97
C VAL A 108 -3.65 5.84 -2.85
N VAL A 109 -3.76 6.39 -1.64
CA VAL A 109 -3.33 7.76 -1.31
C VAL A 109 -2.10 7.66 -0.41
N PRO A 110 -0.88 7.65 -0.98
CA PRO A 110 0.34 7.57 -0.19
C PRO A 110 0.60 8.91 0.51
N VAL A 111 0.83 8.85 1.81
CA VAL A 111 1.07 10.05 2.64
C VAL A 111 2.46 9.98 3.26
N ASN A 112 3.18 11.10 3.22
CA ASN A 112 4.49 11.19 3.84
C ASN A 112 4.38 10.97 5.36
N PRO A 113 5.07 9.96 5.95
CA PRO A 113 5.00 9.67 7.38
C PRO A 113 5.57 10.76 8.29
N MET A 114 6.22 11.78 7.73
CA MET A 114 6.70 12.94 8.47
C MET A 114 5.62 14.01 8.69
N ASN A 115 4.45 13.88 8.08
CA ASN A 115 3.35 14.83 8.21
C ASN A 115 2.79 14.82 9.64
N ARG A 116 2.44 16.01 10.12
CA ARG A 116 1.72 16.20 11.38
C ARG A 116 0.21 16.05 11.19
N ALA A 117 -0.53 16.05 12.29
CA ALA A 117 -1.97 15.81 12.27
C ALA A 117 -2.76 16.79 11.38
N GLU A 118 -2.39 18.08 11.38
CA GLU A 118 -3.04 19.09 10.53
C GLU A 118 -2.84 18.78 9.04
N GLU A 119 -1.60 18.51 8.63
CA GLU A 119 -1.27 18.16 7.25
C GLU A 119 -1.94 16.85 6.85
N PHE A 120 -1.89 15.85 7.73
CA PHE A 120 -2.53 14.55 7.48
C PHE A 120 -4.06 14.68 7.33
N GLY A 121 -4.69 15.58 8.07
CA GLY A 121 -6.12 15.90 7.94
C GLY A 121 -6.51 16.30 6.50
N HIS A 122 -5.67 17.05 5.79
CA HIS A 122 -5.90 17.38 4.37
C HIS A 122 -5.88 16.14 3.48
N TYR A 123 -4.96 15.17 3.74
CA TYR A 123 -4.89 13.92 2.98
C TYR A 123 -6.03 12.95 3.27
N ILE A 124 -6.83 13.19 4.32
CA ILE A 124 -8.09 12.50 4.57
C ILE A 124 -9.23 13.24 3.86
N ALA A 125 -9.34 14.55 4.10
CA ALA A 125 -10.49 15.36 3.70
C ALA A 125 -10.57 15.58 2.20
N ASP A 126 -9.45 15.96 1.56
CA ASP A 126 -9.41 16.31 0.14
C ASP A 126 -9.79 15.13 -0.79
N PRO A 127 -9.17 13.95 -0.66
CA PRO A 127 -9.59 12.80 -1.45
C PRO A 127 -10.88 12.15 -0.94
N GLY A 128 -11.36 12.52 0.25
CA GLY A 128 -12.50 11.89 0.91
C GLY A 128 -12.20 10.46 1.34
N ALA A 129 -10.99 10.19 1.84
CA ALA A 129 -10.62 8.87 2.33
C ALA A 129 -11.36 8.55 3.64
N ARG A 130 -11.96 7.37 3.71
CA ARG A 130 -12.68 6.89 4.91
C ARG A 130 -11.93 5.79 5.65
N VAL A 131 -10.89 5.25 5.02
CA VAL A 131 -10.05 4.19 5.56
C VAL A 131 -8.59 4.60 5.47
N VAL A 132 -7.85 4.31 6.52
CA VAL A 132 -6.40 4.52 6.61
C VAL A 132 -5.71 3.21 6.94
N VAL A 133 -4.56 2.95 6.33
CA VAL A 133 -3.61 1.94 6.77
C VAL A 133 -2.38 2.69 7.28
N CYS A 134 -2.03 2.51 8.56
CA CYS A 134 -0.89 3.21 9.17
C CYS A 134 -0.02 2.30 10.03
N SER A 135 1.18 2.77 10.37
CA SER A 135 2.00 2.13 11.40
C SER A 135 1.59 2.59 12.80
N ALA A 136 1.86 1.74 13.79
CA ALA A 136 1.41 1.96 15.17
C ALA A 136 1.99 3.23 15.81
N ASP A 137 3.21 3.60 15.46
CA ASP A 137 3.85 4.84 15.91
C ASP A 137 3.17 6.11 15.37
N LEU A 138 2.41 6.01 14.27
CA LEU A 138 1.67 7.12 13.66
C LEU A 138 0.17 7.13 14.03
N ALA A 139 -0.33 6.10 14.72
CA ALA A 139 -1.74 5.98 15.08
C ALA A 139 -2.26 7.17 15.89
N GLY A 140 -1.44 7.74 16.79
CA GLY A 140 -1.78 8.94 17.55
C GLY A 140 -1.98 10.18 16.67
N ILE A 141 -1.19 10.32 15.59
CA ILE A 141 -1.34 11.41 14.61
C ILE A 141 -2.65 11.23 13.83
N VAL A 142 -2.98 10.00 13.44
CA VAL A 142 -4.25 9.68 12.77
C VAL A 142 -5.43 10.03 13.65
N ALA A 143 -5.42 9.64 14.93
CA ALA A 143 -6.48 9.94 15.88
C ALA A 143 -6.66 11.44 16.09
N GLN A 144 -5.56 12.19 16.22
CA GLN A 144 -5.61 13.65 16.38
C GLN A 144 -6.17 14.34 15.13
N ALA A 145 -5.78 13.91 13.95
CA ALA A 145 -6.28 14.44 12.68
C ALA A 145 -7.77 14.14 12.53
N ASP A 146 -8.19 12.91 12.78
CA ASP A 146 -9.60 12.50 12.70
C ASP A 146 -10.50 13.31 13.64
N ALA A 147 -10.07 13.51 14.90
CA ALA A 147 -10.81 14.27 15.89
C ALA A 147 -11.02 15.73 15.49
N ALA A 148 -10.12 16.32 14.70
CA ALA A 148 -10.20 17.70 14.21
C ALA A 148 -11.12 17.85 12.98
N LEU A 149 -11.45 16.75 12.28
CA LEU A 149 -12.30 16.79 11.09
C LEU A 149 -13.79 16.91 11.42
N PRO A 150 -14.59 17.56 10.55
CA PRO A 150 -16.05 17.49 10.62
C PRO A 150 -16.52 16.02 10.60
N GLU A 151 -17.60 15.71 11.32
CA GLU A 151 -18.11 14.34 11.47
C GLU A 151 -18.32 13.61 10.12
N ALA A 152 -18.82 14.32 9.12
CA ALA A 152 -19.04 13.77 7.78
C ALA A 152 -17.75 13.36 7.04
N GLN A 153 -16.59 13.88 7.47
CA GLN A 153 -15.29 13.61 6.87
C GLN A 153 -14.42 12.67 7.72
N ARG A 154 -14.88 12.29 8.91
CA ARG A 154 -14.13 11.40 9.80
C ARG A 154 -13.91 10.03 9.20
N LEU A 155 -12.85 9.39 9.61
CA LEU A 155 -12.53 8.02 9.24
C LEU A 155 -13.58 7.05 9.79
N ALA A 156 -13.83 5.99 9.05
CA ALA A 156 -14.62 4.85 9.52
C ALA A 156 -13.73 3.78 10.14
N ASP A 157 -12.64 3.43 9.46
CA ASP A 157 -11.77 2.33 9.84
C ASP A 157 -10.28 2.70 9.70
N VAL A 158 -9.47 2.18 10.63
CA VAL A 158 -8.00 2.28 10.57
C VAL A 158 -7.39 0.91 10.79
N LEU A 159 -6.57 0.48 9.82
CA LEU A 159 -5.76 -0.72 9.92
C LEU A 159 -4.36 -0.35 10.39
N VAL A 160 -3.93 -0.93 11.51
CA VAL A 160 -2.67 -0.57 12.17
C VAL A 160 -1.69 -1.72 12.13
N THR A 161 -0.51 -1.52 11.51
CA THR A 161 0.59 -2.47 11.50
C THR A 161 1.71 -2.06 12.46
N ARG A 162 2.47 -3.02 12.97
CA ARG A 162 3.73 -2.79 13.67
C ARG A 162 4.89 -3.20 12.78
N TYR A 163 6.00 -2.49 12.82
CA TYR A 163 7.20 -2.94 12.12
C TYR A 163 7.70 -4.29 12.64
N ALA A 164 7.47 -4.57 13.93
CA ALA A 164 7.76 -5.86 14.56
C ALA A 164 7.11 -7.05 13.85
N ASP A 165 5.93 -6.88 13.24
CA ASP A 165 5.22 -7.94 12.52
C ASP A 165 5.99 -8.43 11.27
N ALA A 166 6.97 -7.63 10.77
CA ALA A 166 7.84 -7.99 9.66
C ALA A 166 9.28 -8.32 10.07
N LEU A 167 9.61 -8.26 11.35
CA LEU A 167 10.93 -8.64 11.86
C LEU A 167 11.04 -10.16 12.07
N PRO A 168 12.26 -10.71 12.15
CA PRO A 168 12.45 -12.10 12.60
C PRO A 168 11.96 -12.25 14.05
N GLU A 169 11.48 -13.44 14.41
CA GLU A 169 11.00 -13.75 15.76
C GLU A 169 12.10 -13.67 16.83
N GLY A 170 13.38 -13.91 16.42
CA GLY A 170 14.56 -13.83 17.26
C GLY A 170 15.30 -12.50 17.14
N PRO A 171 16.52 -12.42 17.71
CA PRO A 171 17.39 -11.27 17.55
C PRO A 171 17.77 -11.08 16.07
N ILE A 172 17.89 -9.83 15.64
CA ILE A 172 18.40 -9.49 14.32
C ILE A 172 19.89 -9.83 14.28
N ALA A 173 20.34 -10.47 13.19
CA ALA A 173 21.74 -10.81 13.03
C ALA A 173 22.62 -9.55 13.06
N PRO A 174 23.80 -9.55 13.72
CA PRO A 174 24.60 -8.34 13.94
C PRO A 174 24.92 -7.53 12.68
N GLN A 175 25.12 -8.20 11.54
CA GLN A 175 25.40 -7.56 10.24
C GLN A 175 24.19 -6.86 9.62
N GLU A 176 22.99 -7.15 10.08
CA GLU A 176 21.72 -6.61 9.60
C GLU A 176 21.02 -5.77 10.68
N ALA A 177 21.53 -5.81 11.89
CA ALA A 177 20.96 -5.10 13.02
C ALA A 177 21.13 -3.57 12.83
N PRO A 178 20.04 -2.80 12.99
CA PRO A 178 20.16 -1.37 13.08
C PRO A 178 20.82 -0.96 14.42
N ASN A 179 21.06 0.33 14.61
CA ASN A 179 21.47 0.82 15.92
C ASN A 179 20.39 0.51 16.99
N PRO A 180 20.75 0.42 18.29
CA PRO A 180 19.82 0.01 19.35
C PRO A 180 18.55 0.85 19.46
N ALA A 181 18.63 2.16 19.20
CA ALA A 181 17.46 3.04 19.25
C ALA A 181 16.48 2.73 18.12
N THR A 182 16.99 2.47 16.92
CA THR A 182 16.16 2.05 15.77
C THR A 182 15.55 0.66 16.02
N GLU A 183 16.29 -0.29 16.57
CA GLU A 183 15.74 -1.61 16.89
C GLU A 183 14.62 -1.50 17.94
N GLN A 184 14.82 -0.71 18.98
CA GLN A 184 13.78 -0.45 19.98
C GLN A 184 12.53 0.15 19.35
N TRP A 185 12.67 1.11 18.45
CA TRP A 185 11.55 1.71 17.72
C TRP A 185 10.84 0.69 16.81
N LEU A 186 11.59 -0.12 16.06
CA LEU A 186 11.03 -1.17 15.20
C LEU A 186 10.23 -2.22 15.97
N ARG A 187 10.64 -2.52 17.22
CA ARG A 187 9.99 -3.50 18.09
C ARG A 187 8.90 -2.90 18.99
N ALA A 188 8.68 -1.58 18.91
CA ALA A 188 7.67 -0.92 19.73
C ALA A 188 6.27 -1.42 19.42
N ASP A 189 5.45 -1.57 20.46
CA ASP A 189 4.04 -1.93 20.38
C ASP A 189 3.20 -0.92 21.18
N PRO A 190 3.04 0.30 20.69
CA PRO A 190 2.21 1.28 21.35
C PRO A 190 0.75 0.82 21.37
N PRO A 191 -0.01 1.18 22.42
CA PRO A 191 -1.45 0.90 22.48
C PRO A 191 -2.16 1.61 21.33
N LEU A 192 -3.28 1.03 20.88
CA LEU A 192 -4.16 1.73 19.94
C LEU A 192 -4.83 2.90 20.63
N PRO A 193 -5.10 4.01 19.91
CA PRO A 193 -5.87 5.12 20.45
C PRO A 193 -7.27 4.68 20.88
N GLU A 194 -7.80 5.32 21.92
CA GLU A 194 -9.16 5.09 22.39
C GLU A 194 -10.15 5.99 21.64
N GLY A 195 -11.30 5.46 21.29
CA GLY A 195 -12.36 6.18 20.56
C GLY A 195 -12.02 6.48 19.09
N GLY A 196 -12.81 7.33 18.45
CA GLY A 196 -12.66 7.68 17.03
C GLY A 196 -13.08 6.55 16.07
N PRO A 197 -12.30 6.28 15.01
CA PRO A 197 -12.61 5.24 14.03
C PRO A 197 -12.48 3.83 14.62
N ALA A 198 -12.94 2.82 13.88
CA ALA A 198 -12.73 1.43 14.26
C ALA A 198 -11.25 1.02 14.02
N TRP A 199 -10.53 0.79 15.10
CA TRP A 199 -9.10 0.38 15.05
C TRP A 199 -8.99 -1.14 14.92
N THR A 200 -8.26 -1.62 13.91
CA THR A 200 -8.00 -3.05 13.70
C THR A 200 -6.48 -3.27 13.62
N ARG A 201 -5.95 -4.27 14.32
CA ARG A 201 -4.56 -4.69 14.16
C ARG A 201 -4.38 -5.43 12.84
N TRP A 202 -3.22 -5.23 12.21
CA TRP A 202 -2.83 -5.91 10.97
C TRP A 202 -2.94 -7.44 11.06
N THR A 203 -2.42 -8.00 12.13
CA THR A 203 -2.47 -9.45 12.40
C THR A 203 -3.89 -9.98 12.50
N ASP A 204 -4.80 -9.22 13.10
CA ASP A 204 -6.20 -9.60 13.25
C ASP A 204 -6.90 -9.58 11.87
N ALA A 205 -6.63 -8.56 11.06
CA ALA A 205 -7.17 -8.49 9.71
C ALA A 205 -6.70 -9.66 8.83
N LEU A 206 -5.41 -10.03 8.91
CA LEU A 206 -4.87 -11.19 8.20
C LEU A 206 -5.49 -12.51 8.69
N ALA A 207 -5.71 -12.65 10.00
CA ALA A 207 -6.29 -13.86 10.61
C ALA A 207 -7.73 -14.14 10.17
N LEU A 208 -8.47 -13.11 9.76
CA LEU A 208 -9.84 -13.26 9.24
C LEU A 208 -9.91 -14.02 7.92
N GLN A 209 -8.83 -14.06 7.14
CA GLN A 209 -8.75 -14.76 5.84
C GLN A 209 -9.94 -14.46 4.91
N LEU A 210 -10.40 -13.22 4.89
CA LEU A 210 -11.55 -12.80 4.11
C LEU A 210 -11.22 -12.82 2.60
N ALA A 211 -12.16 -13.34 1.81
CA ALA A 211 -11.99 -13.38 0.36
C ALA A 211 -12.01 -11.96 -0.24
N PRO A 212 -11.06 -11.63 -1.14
CA PRO A 212 -10.94 -10.28 -1.70
C PRO A 212 -12.03 -9.92 -2.71
N GLY A 213 -12.84 -10.88 -3.15
CA GLY A 213 -13.81 -10.70 -4.21
C GLY A 213 -13.18 -10.63 -5.61
N ALA A 214 -13.97 -10.28 -6.61
CA ALA A 214 -13.48 -10.12 -7.99
C ALA A 214 -12.62 -8.85 -8.11
N HIS A 215 -11.54 -8.91 -8.91
CA HIS A 215 -10.75 -7.75 -9.32
C HIS A 215 -11.26 -7.27 -10.67
N THR A 216 -11.64 -6.01 -10.75
CA THR A 216 -12.30 -5.42 -11.95
C THR A 216 -11.60 -4.15 -12.44
N ALA A 217 -10.49 -3.76 -11.82
CA ALA A 217 -9.71 -2.60 -12.25
C ALA A 217 -9.09 -2.84 -13.63
N VAL A 218 -9.16 -1.83 -14.47
CA VAL A 218 -8.52 -1.76 -15.79
C VAL A 218 -7.45 -0.67 -15.80
N PRO A 219 -6.54 -0.64 -16.80
CA PRO A 219 -5.43 0.33 -16.84
C PRO A 219 -5.85 1.79 -16.73
N ASP A 220 -7.04 2.13 -17.20
CA ASP A 220 -7.57 3.50 -17.23
C ASP A 220 -8.29 3.91 -15.94
N ASP A 221 -8.36 3.03 -14.93
CA ASP A 221 -8.98 3.32 -13.62
C ASP A 221 -8.03 4.09 -12.67
N MET A 222 -6.90 4.58 -13.14
CA MET A 222 -5.90 5.31 -12.35
C MET A 222 -6.07 6.82 -12.45
#